data_3ee2c3754466a632185bf9c9272fa5f5
#
_entry.id   3ee2c3754466a632185bf9c9272fa5f5
#
_cell.length_a   1.000
_cell.length_b   1.000
_cell.length_c   1.000
_cell.angle_alpha   90.00
_cell.angle_beta   90.00
_cell.angle_gamma   90.00
#
_symmetry.space_group_name_H-M   'P 1'
#
loop_
_entity.id
_entity.type
_entity.pdbx_description
1 polymer ?
#
loop_
_entity_poly.entity_id
_entity_poly.type
_entity_poly.pdbx_seq_one_letter_code
_entity_poly.pdbx_strand_id
1 'polypeptide(L)'
;MLNPDARKNLLVKAEGWIQKAEKERDPFDKYMSYFISFKILYDIYAKEMNASADLSLGDSRRAVEVGNLIPDKEALVNDLKQPLRDYLEIIPAFREEYWGRPHPVPIASRLREAFYSDNAADTIEYLLKWLYKVRCNVVHGGKNYDEKLDKTILDYSNTMIARIVSDVLAEYRRRFT
;
A
#
# COMPACT_ATOMS: atom_id res chain seq x y z
N MET A 1 -4.24 -16.17 -16.97
CA MET A 1 -3.25 -15.16 -17.37
C MET A 1 -3.94 -14.06 -18.19
N LEU A 2 -3.51 -12.81 -18.00
CA LEU A 2 -4.00 -11.69 -18.81
C LEU A 2 -3.43 -11.76 -20.23
N ASN A 3 -4.24 -11.34 -21.21
CA ASN A 3 -3.74 -11.06 -22.56
C ASN A 3 -2.66 -9.95 -22.47
N PRO A 4 -1.54 -10.04 -23.23
CA PRO A 4 -0.46 -9.05 -23.22
C PRO A 4 -0.93 -7.60 -23.42
N ASP A 5 -1.83 -7.36 -24.37
CA ASP A 5 -2.37 -6.01 -24.63
C ASP A 5 -3.22 -5.50 -23.47
N ALA A 6 -4.04 -6.35 -22.87
CA ALA A 6 -4.82 -5.99 -21.68
C ALA A 6 -3.92 -5.65 -20.50
N ARG A 7 -2.83 -6.42 -20.31
CA ARG A 7 -1.82 -6.14 -19.28
C ARG A 7 -1.15 -4.79 -19.52
N LYS A 8 -0.64 -4.57 -20.74
CA LYS A 8 0.00 -3.30 -21.12
C LYS A 8 -0.91 -2.10 -20.86
N ASN A 9 -2.18 -2.20 -21.24
CA ASN A 9 -3.16 -1.15 -20.99
C ASN A 9 -3.38 -0.89 -19.50
N LEU A 10 -3.40 -1.93 -18.66
CA LEU A 10 -3.53 -1.78 -17.21
C LEU A 10 -2.28 -1.13 -16.60
N LEU A 11 -1.08 -1.48 -17.05
CA LEU A 11 0.15 -0.86 -16.58
C LEU A 11 0.22 0.64 -16.96
N VAL A 12 -0.21 1.00 -18.18
CA VAL A 12 -0.33 2.42 -18.59
C VAL A 12 -1.33 3.17 -17.70
N LYS A 13 -2.48 2.54 -17.37
CA LYS A 13 -3.45 3.15 -16.44
C LYS A 13 -2.85 3.32 -15.04
N ALA A 14 -2.14 2.33 -14.51
CA ALA A 14 -1.50 2.43 -13.21
C ALA A 14 -0.49 3.59 -13.19
N GLU A 15 0.34 3.72 -14.22
CA GLU A 15 1.27 4.83 -14.36
C GLU A 15 0.57 6.20 -14.44
N GLY A 16 -0.52 6.30 -15.20
CA GLY A 16 -1.33 7.52 -15.27
C GLY A 16 -1.85 7.97 -13.90
N TRP A 17 -2.22 7.03 -13.02
CA TRP A 17 -2.63 7.33 -11.66
C TRP A 17 -1.45 7.75 -10.76
N ILE A 18 -0.25 7.20 -10.95
CA ILE A 18 0.97 7.68 -10.28
C ILE A 18 1.24 9.13 -10.67
N GLN A 19 1.25 9.43 -11.98
CA GLN A 19 1.48 10.79 -12.49
C GLN A 19 0.42 11.79 -12.00
N LYS A 20 -0.83 11.36 -11.84
CA LYS A 20 -1.87 12.17 -11.22
C LYS A 20 -1.54 12.44 -9.76
N ALA A 21 -1.21 11.41 -8.99
CA ALA A 21 -0.86 11.54 -7.57
C ALA A 21 0.31 12.51 -7.34
N GLU A 22 1.34 12.47 -8.20
CA GLU A 22 2.50 13.38 -8.12
C GLU A 22 2.12 14.86 -8.27
N LYS A 23 1.04 15.16 -9.00
CA LYS A 23 0.54 16.51 -9.22
C LYS A 23 -0.44 16.98 -8.15
N GLU A 24 -1.01 16.05 -7.38
CA GLU A 24 -1.97 16.38 -6.33
C GLU A 24 -1.29 17.06 -5.14
N ARG A 25 -1.92 18.13 -4.67
CA ARG A 25 -1.47 18.88 -3.47
C ARG A 25 -2.19 18.43 -2.21
N ASP A 26 -3.44 18.01 -2.36
CA ASP A 26 -4.23 17.52 -1.25
C ASP A 26 -3.77 16.10 -0.85
N PRO A 27 -3.44 15.83 0.42
CA PRO A 27 -2.91 14.52 0.82
C PRO A 27 -3.93 13.39 0.71
N PHE A 28 -5.24 13.66 0.81
CA PHE A 28 -6.29 12.66 0.62
C PHE A 28 -6.40 12.25 -0.84
N ASP A 29 -6.50 13.22 -1.75
CA ASP A 29 -6.60 12.97 -3.19
C ASP A 29 -5.33 12.30 -3.73
N LYS A 30 -4.19 12.74 -3.23
CA LYS A 30 -2.88 12.13 -3.52
C LYS A 30 -2.85 10.67 -3.12
N TYR A 31 -3.26 10.38 -1.87
CA TYR A 31 -3.30 9.02 -1.35
C TYR A 31 -4.24 8.12 -2.16
N MET A 32 -5.43 8.60 -2.46
CA MET A 32 -6.40 7.85 -3.25
C MET A 32 -5.90 7.57 -4.66
N SER A 33 -5.22 8.54 -5.29
CA SER A 33 -4.62 8.37 -6.61
C SER A 33 -3.53 7.29 -6.61
N TYR A 34 -2.61 7.30 -5.65
CA TYR A 34 -1.63 6.22 -5.48
C TYR A 34 -2.30 4.89 -5.19
N PHE A 35 -3.35 4.88 -4.34
CA PHE A 35 -4.03 3.64 -3.99
C PHE A 35 -4.77 3.03 -5.18
N ILE A 36 -5.34 3.83 -6.09
CA ILE A 36 -5.94 3.33 -7.34
C ILE A 36 -4.87 2.67 -8.22
N SER A 37 -3.69 3.28 -8.35
CA SER A 37 -2.56 2.64 -9.03
C SER A 37 -2.20 1.31 -8.37
N PHE A 38 -2.04 1.30 -7.06
CA PHE A 38 -1.74 0.10 -6.29
C PHE A 38 -2.79 -1.00 -6.49
N LYS A 39 -4.10 -0.61 -6.50
CA LYS A 39 -5.19 -1.54 -6.78
C LYS A 39 -5.06 -2.19 -8.15
N ILE A 40 -4.77 -1.43 -9.17
CA ILE A 40 -4.56 -1.98 -10.52
C ILE A 40 -3.41 -3.00 -10.51
N LEU A 41 -2.30 -2.69 -9.84
CA LEU A 41 -1.13 -3.55 -9.78
C LEU A 41 -1.41 -4.87 -9.04
N TYR A 42 -2.08 -4.84 -7.89
CA TYR A 42 -2.40 -6.09 -7.19
C TYR A 42 -3.52 -6.91 -7.89
N ASP A 43 -4.41 -6.27 -8.63
CA ASP A 43 -5.39 -6.99 -9.46
C ASP A 43 -4.71 -7.69 -10.66
N ILE A 44 -3.68 -7.07 -11.27
CA ILE A 44 -2.83 -7.73 -12.27
C ILE A 44 -2.15 -8.95 -11.62
N TYR A 45 -1.52 -8.77 -10.44
CA TYR A 45 -0.85 -9.84 -9.71
C TYR A 45 -1.78 -11.03 -9.47
N ALA A 46 -2.96 -10.78 -8.94
CA ALA A 46 -3.93 -11.83 -8.66
C ALA A 46 -4.34 -12.60 -9.93
N LYS A 47 -4.48 -11.92 -11.08
CA LYS A 47 -4.85 -12.56 -12.35
C LYS A 47 -3.69 -13.33 -12.99
N GLU A 48 -2.45 -12.92 -12.76
CA GLU A 48 -1.27 -13.55 -13.37
C GLU A 48 -0.75 -14.73 -12.55
N MET A 49 -0.66 -14.57 -11.23
CA MET A 49 -0.04 -15.56 -10.36
C MET A 49 -1.05 -16.59 -9.82
N ASN A 50 -2.32 -16.24 -9.76
CA ASN A 50 -3.40 -17.07 -9.23
C ASN A 50 -4.36 -17.55 -10.32
N ALA A 51 -3.89 -17.80 -11.54
CA ALA A 51 -4.73 -18.32 -12.63
C ALA A 51 -5.42 -19.67 -12.29
N SER A 52 -5.01 -20.32 -11.21
CA SER A 52 -5.60 -21.54 -10.66
C SER A 52 -6.10 -21.40 -9.22
N ALA A 53 -5.88 -20.29 -8.54
CA ALA A 53 -6.32 -20.08 -7.18
C ALA A 53 -7.59 -19.23 -7.15
N ASP A 54 -8.48 -19.61 -6.26
CA ASP A 54 -9.77 -19.02 -5.98
C ASP A 54 -9.74 -17.48 -6.01
N LEU A 55 -10.41 -16.86 -6.99
CA LEU A 55 -10.63 -15.42 -7.08
C LEU A 55 -11.40 -14.84 -5.88
N SER A 56 -11.77 -15.68 -4.91
CA SER A 56 -12.40 -15.31 -3.65
C SER A 56 -11.50 -14.59 -2.66
N LEU A 57 -10.19 -14.44 -2.94
CA LEU A 57 -9.30 -13.68 -2.09
C LEU A 57 -9.75 -12.22 -2.03
N GLY A 58 -10.17 -11.78 -0.85
CA GLY A 58 -10.57 -10.41 -0.62
C GLY A 58 -9.46 -9.41 -0.98
N ASP A 59 -9.85 -8.17 -1.33
CA ASP A 59 -8.95 -7.09 -1.76
C ASP A 59 -7.74 -6.91 -0.82
N SER A 60 -7.94 -7.01 0.50
CA SER A 60 -6.88 -6.84 1.49
C SER A 60 -5.76 -7.88 1.35
N ARG A 61 -6.10 -9.13 1.04
CA ARG A 61 -5.11 -10.19 0.85
C ARG A 61 -4.35 -10.00 -0.45
N ARG A 62 -5.03 -9.64 -1.54
CA ARG A 62 -4.37 -9.32 -2.82
C ARG A 62 -3.39 -8.16 -2.69
N ALA A 63 -3.77 -7.13 -1.91
CA ALA A 63 -2.91 -5.99 -1.63
C ALA A 63 -1.63 -6.37 -0.86
N VAL A 64 -1.66 -7.42 -0.05
CA VAL A 64 -0.49 -7.94 0.65
C VAL A 64 0.36 -8.83 -0.28
N GLU A 65 -0.28 -9.72 -1.03
CA GLU A 65 0.43 -10.69 -1.87
C GLU A 65 1.25 -10.04 -3.00
N VAL A 66 0.84 -8.87 -3.50
CA VAL A 66 1.63 -8.11 -4.49
C VAL A 66 3.00 -7.68 -3.96
N GLY A 67 3.19 -7.63 -2.65
CA GLY A 67 4.49 -7.42 -2.01
C GLY A 67 5.54 -8.48 -2.34
N ASN A 68 5.12 -9.65 -2.87
CA ASN A 68 6.03 -10.66 -3.39
C ASN A 68 6.71 -10.25 -4.72
N LEU A 69 6.23 -9.20 -5.38
CA LEU A 69 6.89 -8.61 -6.54
C LEU A 69 8.01 -7.64 -6.18
N ILE A 70 8.10 -7.22 -4.93
CA ILE A 70 9.18 -6.31 -4.49
C ILE A 70 10.49 -7.11 -4.49
N PRO A 71 11.44 -6.78 -5.38
CA PRO A 71 12.61 -7.62 -5.63
C PRO A 71 13.60 -7.58 -4.47
N ASP A 72 13.71 -6.43 -3.80
CA ASP A 72 14.62 -6.21 -2.68
C ASP A 72 13.87 -5.50 -1.55
N LYS A 73 13.31 -6.29 -0.63
CA LYS A 73 12.56 -5.78 0.51
C LYS A 73 13.45 -5.07 1.52
N GLU A 74 14.69 -5.50 1.65
CA GLU A 74 15.66 -4.88 2.56
C GLU A 74 16.04 -3.48 2.06
N ALA A 75 16.35 -3.33 0.78
CA ALA A 75 16.60 -2.03 0.18
C ALA A 75 15.40 -1.10 0.32
N LEU A 76 14.17 -1.60 0.05
CA LEU A 76 12.96 -0.81 0.22
C LEU A 76 12.76 -0.34 1.66
N VAL A 77 12.92 -1.23 2.64
CA VAL A 77 12.78 -0.87 4.06
C VAL A 77 13.86 0.13 4.47
N ASN A 78 15.08 -0.01 3.98
CA ASN A 78 16.16 0.94 4.24
C ASN A 78 15.87 2.33 3.66
N ASP A 79 15.36 2.41 2.44
CA ASP A 79 14.96 3.68 1.81
C ASP A 79 13.80 4.36 2.56
N LEU A 80 12.89 3.56 3.11
CA LEU A 80 11.75 4.03 3.91
C LEU A 80 12.06 4.15 5.40
N LYS A 81 13.29 3.90 5.85
CA LYS A 81 13.63 3.77 7.27
C LYS A 81 13.23 5.00 8.10
N GLN A 82 13.54 6.19 7.63
CA GLN A 82 13.20 7.41 8.37
C GLN A 82 11.70 7.72 8.32
N PRO A 83 11.03 7.76 7.15
CA PRO A 83 9.59 7.94 7.09
C PRO A 83 8.81 6.91 7.91
N LEU A 84 9.25 5.66 7.90
CA LEU A 84 8.57 4.59 8.64
C LEU A 84 8.77 4.74 10.15
N ARG A 85 9.96 5.12 10.61
CA ARG A 85 10.23 5.40 12.03
C ARG A 85 9.34 6.52 12.53
N ASP A 86 9.31 7.66 11.84
CA ASP A 86 8.50 8.83 12.22
C ASP A 86 7.01 8.48 12.23
N TYR A 87 6.59 7.68 11.25
CA TYR A 87 5.22 7.19 11.16
C TYR A 87 4.82 6.31 12.35
N LEU A 88 5.71 5.41 12.77
CA LEU A 88 5.46 4.52 13.90
C LEU A 88 5.31 5.27 15.23
N GLU A 89 5.87 6.48 15.36
CA GLU A 89 5.67 7.32 16.55
C GLU A 89 4.26 7.91 16.63
N ILE A 90 3.60 8.15 15.50
CA ILE A 90 2.26 8.77 15.46
C ILE A 90 1.12 7.76 15.35
N ILE A 91 1.40 6.51 14.94
CA ILE A 91 0.39 5.45 14.78
C ILE A 91 -0.46 5.20 16.05
N PRO A 92 0.05 5.27 17.30
CA PRO A 92 -0.77 5.07 18.50
C PRO A 92 -2.00 6.00 18.60
N ALA A 93 -1.95 7.15 17.93
CA ALA A 93 -3.07 8.07 17.85
C ALA A 93 -4.14 7.65 16.82
N PHE A 94 -3.88 6.59 16.05
CA PHE A 94 -4.83 6.04 15.09
C PHE A 94 -5.85 5.20 15.86
N ARG A 95 -7.10 5.65 15.91
CA ARG A 95 -8.17 4.86 16.51
C ARG A 95 -8.36 3.59 15.70
N GLU A 96 -8.07 2.44 16.29
CA GLU A 96 -8.30 1.12 15.69
C GLU A 96 -9.79 0.72 15.69
N GLU A 97 -10.68 1.65 16.00
CA GLU A 97 -12.11 1.45 16.01
C GLU A 97 -12.69 1.44 14.59
N TYR A 98 -12.73 0.26 13.99
CA TYR A 98 -13.55 0.03 12.82
C TYR A 98 -14.88 -0.58 13.28
N TRP A 99 -15.98 0.17 13.13
CA TRP A 99 -17.33 -0.26 13.51
C TRP A 99 -17.48 -0.69 14.99
N GLY A 100 -16.75 -0.07 15.90
CA GLY A 100 -16.86 -0.34 17.35
C GLY A 100 -16.41 -1.73 17.77
N ARG A 101 -15.64 -2.45 16.93
CA ARG A 101 -15.08 -3.76 17.26
C ARG A 101 -13.57 -3.67 17.43
N PRO A 102 -13.02 -4.06 18.61
CA PRO A 102 -11.57 -4.13 18.79
C PRO A 102 -10.99 -5.18 17.83
N HIS A 103 -9.95 -4.82 17.10
CA HIS A 103 -9.20 -5.77 16.25
C HIS A 103 -8.32 -6.64 17.17
N PRO A 104 -8.32 -7.98 17.04
CA PRO A 104 -7.66 -8.88 18.01
C PRO A 104 -6.14 -8.73 18.09
N VAL A 105 -5.48 -8.14 17.09
CA VAL A 105 -4.06 -7.77 17.17
C VAL A 105 -3.86 -6.47 16.37
N PRO A 106 -3.37 -5.40 17.00
CA PRO A 106 -3.11 -4.15 16.30
C PRO A 106 -2.09 -4.35 15.19
N ILE A 107 -2.46 -4.11 13.93
CA ILE A 107 -1.54 -4.16 12.78
C ILE A 107 -0.33 -3.24 13.02
N ALA A 108 -0.56 -2.10 13.67
CA ALA A 108 0.47 -1.16 14.07
C ALA A 108 1.53 -1.76 14.99
N SER A 109 1.13 -2.56 15.98
CA SER A 109 2.06 -3.23 16.89
C SER A 109 2.92 -4.26 16.17
N ARG A 110 2.32 -5.01 15.24
CA ARG A 110 3.06 -5.98 14.41
C ARG A 110 4.01 -5.30 13.44
N LEU A 111 3.58 -4.19 12.82
CA LEU A 111 4.46 -3.40 11.97
C LEU A 111 5.67 -2.87 12.75
N ARG A 112 5.43 -2.37 13.96
CA ARG A 112 6.50 -1.89 14.84
C ARG A 112 7.45 -3.03 15.24
N GLU A 113 6.94 -4.16 15.68
CA GLU A 113 7.72 -5.33 16.04
C GLU A 113 8.61 -5.79 14.87
N ALA A 114 8.05 -5.95 13.67
CA ALA A 114 8.79 -6.36 12.49
C ALA A 114 9.89 -5.35 12.11
N PHE A 115 9.59 -4.06 12.14
CA PHE A 115 10.52 -3.00 11.80
C PHE A 115 11.72 -2.94 12.78
N TYR A 116 11.47 -3.01 14.08
CA TYR A 116 12.54 -2.93 15.08
C TYR A 116 13.30 -4.26 15.27
N SER A 117 12.80 -5.37 14.74
CA SER A 117 13.52 -6.64 14.65
C SER A 117 14.28 -6.83 13.33
N ASP A 118 14.37 -5.77 12.49
CA ASP A 118 15.02 -5.79 11.18
C ASP A 118 14.49 -6.90 10.24
N ASN A 119 13.23 -7.31 10.41
CA ASN A 119 12.57 -8.27 9.52
C ASN A 119 11.90 -7.55 8.36
N ALA A 120 12.62 -7.38 7.25
CA ALA A 120 12.12 -6.64 6.08
C ALA A 120 10.88 -7.28 5.45
N ALA A 121 10.80 -8.61 5.41
CA ALA A 121 9.66 -9.32 4.83
C ALA A 121 8.37 -9.04 5.59
N ASP A 122 8.39 -9.21 6.92
CA ASP A 122 7.24 -8.93 7.77
C ASP A 122 6.93 -7.43 7.82
N THR A 123 7.97 -6.57 7.81
CA THR A 123 7.78 -5.10 7.75
C THR A 123 6.97 -4.72 6.52
N ILE A 124 7.31 -5.22 5.34
CA ILE A 124 6.55 -4.93 4.11
C ILE A 124 5.15 -5.52 4.18
N GLU A 125 4.99 -6.76 4.67
CA GLU A 125 3.68 -7.39 4.81
C GLU A 125 2.74 -6.53 5.69
N TYR A 126 3.20 -6.16 6.89
CA TYR A 126 2.38 -5.36 7.81
C TYR A 126 2.21 -3.92 7.36
N LEU A 127 3.18 -3.34 6.65
CA LEU A 127 3.04 -2.03 6.02
C LEU A 127 1.93 -2.03 4.95
N LEU A 128 1.87 -3.05 4.09
CA LEU A 128 0.82 -3.19 3.08
C LEU A 128 -0.56 -3.37 3.73
N LYS A 129 -0.68 -4.19 4.77
CA LYS A 129 -1.91 -4.33 5.57
C LYS A 129 -2.34 -2.99 6.16
N TRP A 130 -1.39 -2.23 6.68
CA TRP A 130 -1.64 -0.93 7.28
C TRP A 130 -2.07 0.12 6.25
N LEU A 131 -1.39 0.24 5.11
CA LEU A 131 -1.78 1.12 4.02
C LEU A 131 -3.20 0.79 3.51
N TYR A 132 -3.54 -0.51 3.41
CA TYR A 132 -4.91 -0.90 3.08
C TYR A 132 -5.92 -0.42 4.15
N LYS A 133 -5.57 -0.47 5.42
CA LYS A 133 -6.40 0.04 6.53
C LYS A 133 -6.57 1.56 6.44
N VAL A 134 -5.51 2.31 6.12
CA VAL A 134 -5.58 3.76 5.88
C VAL A 134 -6.60 4.07 4.78
N ARG A 135 -6.55 3.36 3.66
CA ARG A 135 -7.55 3.49 2.57
C ARG A 135 -8.96 3.24 3.06
N CYS A 136 -9.18 2.18 3.82
CA CYS A 136 -10.51 1.90 4.35
C CYS A 136 -11.03 3.06 5.20
N ASN A 137 -10.18 3.63 6.06
CA ASN A 137 -10.56 4.76 6.91
C ASN A 137 -10.85 6.03 6.09
N VAL A 138 -10.07 6.30 5.03
CA VAL A 138 -10.31 7.43 4.13
C VAL A 138 -11.66 7.28 3.42
N VAL A 139 -11.93 6.12 2.83
CA VAL A 139 -13.16 5.88 2.04
C VAL A 139 -14.42 5.85 2.91
N HIS A 140 -14.32 5.33 4.14
CA HIS A 140 -15.46 5.18 5.03
C HIS A 140 -15.63 6.33 6.04
N GLY A 141 -14.96 7.47 5.81
CA GLY A 141 -15.10 8.67 6.65
C GLY A 141 -14.48 8.55 8.04
N GLY A 142 -13.61 7.56 8.26
CA GLY A 142 -12.86 7.41 9.51
C GLY A 142 -11.71 8.41 9.65
N LYS A 143 -11.49 9.27 8.64
CA LYS A 143 -10.51 10.34 8.61
C LYS A 143 -11.20 11.69 8.50
N ASN A 144 -10.74 12.66 9.30
CA ASN A 144 -11.23 14.02 9.25
C ASN A 144 -10.30 14.85 8.34
N TYR A 145 -10.85 15.34 7.24
CA TYR A 145 -10.12 16.12 6.25
C TYR A 145 -9.38 17.34 6.84
N ASP A 146 -9.97 17.99 7.85
CA ASP A 146 -9.39 19.20 8.49
C ASP A 146 -8.45 18.88 9.65
N GLU A 147 -8.35 17.65 10.09
CA GLU A 147 -7.53 17.28 11.22
C GLU A 147 -6.05 17.17 10.84
N LYS A 148 -5.20 17.94 11.52
CA LYS A 148 -3.75 17.98 11.26
C LYS A 148 -3.09 16.61 11.37
N LEU A 149 -3.50 15.80 12.36
CA LEU A 149 -2.96 14.46 12.56
C LEU A 149 -3.27 13.54 11.39
N ASP A 150 -4.51 13.60 10.87
CA ASP A 150 -4.93 12.80 9.73
C ASP A 150 -4.16 13.17 8.46
N LYS A 151 -3.91 14.46 8.24
CA LYS A 151 -3.05 14.93 7.15
C LYS A 151 -1.62 14.41 7.29
N THR A 152 -1.04 14.47 8.47
CA THR A 152 0.32 13.97 8.75
C THR A 152 0.42 12.47 8.49
N ILE A 153 -0.58 11.69 8.93
CA ILE A 153 -0.65 10.24 8.65
C ILE A 153 -0.69 9.98 7.14
N LEU A 154 -1.47 10.76 6.39
CA LEU A 154 -1.56 10.61 4.95
C LEU A 154 -0.29 11.04 4.23
N ASP A 155 0.44 12.05 4.69
CA ASP A 155 1.70 12.46 4.10
C ASP A 155 2.76 11.35 4.18
N TYR A 156 2.89 10.71 5.35
CA TYR A 156 3.77 9.53 5.48
C TYR A 156 3.27 8.35 4.65
N SER A 157 1.96 8.09 4.66
CA SER A 157 1.38 7.01 3.85
C SER A 157 1.59 7.25 2.35
N ASN A 158 1.51 8.51 1.89
CA ASN A 158 1.80 8.90 0.52
C ASN A 158 3.26 8.61 0.14
N THR A 159 4.21 8.93 1.02
CA THR A 159 5.62 8.64 0.79
C THR A 159 5.86 7.14 0.63
N MET A 160 5.28 6.33 1.51
CA MET A 160 5.46 4.88 1.50
C MET A 160 4.77 4.21 0.32
N ILE A 161 3.51 4.56 0.05
CA ILE A 161 2.77 3.95 -1.06
C ILE A 161 3.35 4.34 -2.42
N ALA A 162 3.82 5.59 -2.59
CA ALA A 162 4.48 6.05 -3.80
C ALA A 162 5.70 5.19 -4.14
N ARG A 163 6.55 4.90 -3.14
CA ARG A 163 7.72 4.06 -3.34
C ARG A 163 7.33 2.62 -3.70
N ILE A 164 6.38 2.03 -2.97
CA ILE A 164 5.90 0.67 -3.22
C ILE A 164 5.32 0.52 -4.64
N VAL A 165 4.45 1.43 -5.06
CA VAL A 165 3.84 1.32 -6.40
C VAL A 165 4.87 1.50 -7.50
N SER A 166 5.89 2.33 -7.30
CA SER A 166 6.99 2.52 -8.25
C SER A 166 7.82 1.25 -8.41
N ASP A 167 8.19 0.59 -7.30
CA ASP A 167 8.97 -0.65 -7.34
C ASP A 167 8.16 -1.80 -7.99
N VAL A 168 6.89 -1.95 -7.63
CA VAL A 168 6.01 -2.97 -8.21
C VAL A 168 5.80 -2.73 -9.70
N LEU A 169 5.58 -1.48 -10.14
CA LEU A 169 5.42 -1.14 -11.55
C LEU A 169 6.71 -1.42 -12.34
N ALA A 170 7.88 -1.05 -11.79
CA ALA A 170 9.18 -1.32 -12.39
C ALA A 170 9.41 -2.83 -12.57
N GLU A 171 9.08 -3.63 -11.56
CA GLU A 171 9.21 -5.08 -11.63
C GLU A 171 8.26 -5.71 -12.67
N TYR A 172 7.05 -5.21 -12.80
CA TYR A 172 6.16 -5.62 -13.88
C TYR A 172 6.74 -5.32 -15.26
N ARG A 173 7.29 -4.14 -15.46
CA ARG A 173 7.96 -3.78 -16.71
C ARG A 173 9.12 -4.72 -17.01
N ARG A 174 9.97 -4.99 -16.02
CA ARG A 174 11.11 -5.90 -16.17
C ARG A 174 10.70 -7.31 -16.58
N ARG A 175 9.56 -7.82 -16.06
CA ARG A 175 9.10 -9.20 -16.35
C ARG A 175 8.40 -9.34 -17.70
N PHE A 176 7.81 -8.28 -18.21
CA PHE A 176 6.86 -8.36 -19.32
C PHE A 176 7.23 -7.46 -20.52
N THR A 177 8.38 -6.80 -20.48
CA THR A 177 9.04 -6.18 -21.64
C THR A 177 10.20 -7.03 -22.08
#